data_45c81340e7938ae46c3738d42f75a194
#
_entry.id   45c81340e7938ae46c3738d42f75a194
#
_cell.length_a   1.000
_cell.length_b   1.000
_cell.length_c   1.000
_cell.angle_alpha   90.00
_cell.angle_beta   90.00
_cell.angle_gamma   90.00
#
_symmetry.space_group_name_H-M   'P 1'
#
loop_
_entity.id
_entity.type
_entity.pdbx_description
1 polymer ?
#
loop_
_entity_poly.entity_id
_entity_poly.type
_entity_poly.pdbx_seq_one_letter_code
_entity_poly.pdbx_strand_id
1 'polypeptide(L)'
;MSTNAVPVEVRDEILRIIAQFNEEVLVGSERRYVPRFKGKYLYLDREDFGTVGRICRLEYIRRKRLWEIAIYKYSTDRYDPEEWFFPGSELVDGTIEGALKAGMEAYP
;
A
#
# COMPACT_ATOMS: atom_id res chain seq x y z
N MET A 1 -2.33 10.40 23.05
CA MET A 1 -3.11 9.91 21.92
C MET A 1 -2.65 10.57 20.63
N SER A 2 -2.45 9.80 19.59
CA SER A 2 -1.96 10.35 18.32
C SER A 2 -3.10 10.99 17.54
N THR A 3 -2.98 12.29 17.23
CA THR A 3 -3.93 12.98 16.37
C THR A 3 -3.69 12.65 14.88
N ASN A 4 -2.60 11.91 14.57
CA ASN A 4 -2.23 11.57 13.21
C ASN A 4 -2.63 10.16 12.82
N ALA A 5 -3.28 9.42 13.72
CA ALA A 5 -3.73 8.07 13.40
C ALA A 5 -4.77 8.12 12.27
N VAL A 6 -4.79 7.09 11.43
CA VAL A 6 -5.79 6.98 10.36
C VAL A 6 -7.16 6.83 11.00
N PRO A 7 -8.15 7.67 10.64
CA PRO A 7 -9.49 7.56 11.20
C PRO A 7 -10.13 6.20 10.91
N VAL A 8 -10.99 5.73 11.83
CA VAL A 8 -11.63 4.41 11.71
C VAL A 8 -12.41 4.28 10.40
N GLU A 9 -13.20 5.31 10.05
CA GLU A 9 -14.01 5.26 8.83
C GLU A 9 -13.14 5.22 7.57
N VAL A 10 -11.97 5.84 7.62
CA VAL A 10 -11.02 5.75 6.50
C VAL A 10 -10.44 4.35 6.42
N ARG A 11 -10.07 3.77 7.57
CA ARG A 11 -9.55 2.39 7.60
C ARG A 11 -10.56 1.40 7.04
N ASP A 12 -11.83 1.55 7.42
CA ASP A 12 -12.89 0.65 6.95
C ASP A 12 -13.04 0.73 5.43
N GLU A 13 -12.98 1.93 4.87
CA GLU A 13 -13.05 2.13 3.43
C GLU A 13 -11.86 1.49 2.73
N ILE A 14 -10.66 1.71 3.29
CA ILE A 14 -9.43 1.15 2.73
C ILE A 14 -9.47 -0.38 2.71
N LEU A 15 -9.95 -0.99 3.79
CA LEU A 15 -10.07 -2.45 3.85
C LEU A 15 -11.00 -2.99 2.78
N ARG A 16 -12.10 -2.27 2.48
CA ARG A 16 -13.01 -2.66 1.40
C ARG A 16 -12.33 -2.56 0.03
N ILE A 17 -11.57 -1.48 -0.19
CA ILE A 17 -10.87 -1.28 -1.46
C ILE A 17 -9.85 -2.41 -1.68
N ILE A 18 -9.08 -2.75 -0.64
CA ILE A 18 -8.07 -3.80 -0.74
C ILE A 18 -8.72 -5.16 -0.96
N ALA A 19 -9.79 -5.45 -0.23
CA ALA A 19 -10.51 -6.71 -0.40
C ALA A 19 -11.05 -6.83 -1.82
N GLN A 20 -11.59 -5.75 -2.36
CA GLN A 20 -12.13 -5.74 -3.72
C GLN A 20 -11.02 -5.96 -4.75
N PHE A 21 -9.87 -5.32 -4.57
CA PHE A 21 -8.73 -5.52 -5.46
C PHE A 21 -8.28 -6.98 -5.44
N ASN A 22 -8.19 -7.57 -4.25
CA ASN A 22 -7.82 -8.98 -4.12
C ASN A 22 -8.81 -9.90 -4.84
N GLU A 23 -10.10 -9.59 -4.79
CA GLU A 23 -11.13 -10.41 -5.41
C GLU A 23 -11.22 -10.20 -6.91
N GLU A 24 -11.02 -8.99 -7.41
CA GLU A 24 -11.26 -8.69 -8.83
C GLU A 24 -10.00 -8.73 -9.67
N VAL A 25 -8.87 -8.33 -9.11
CA VAL A 25 -7.61 -8.24 -9.86
C VAL A 25 -6.71 -9.44 -9.60
N LEU A 26 -6.63 -9.86 -8.34
CA LEU A 26 -5.69 -10.91 -7.94
C LEU A 26 -6.31 -12.29 -7.81
N VAL A 27 -7.61 -12.44 -8.13
CA VAL A 27 -8.29 -13.72 -8.05
C VAL A 27 -7.57 -14.76 -8.92
N GLY A 28 -7.33 -15.95 -8.35
CA GLY A 28 -6.67 -17.03 -9.07
C GLY A 28 -5.17 -16.90 -9.25
N SER A 29 -4.58 -15.80 -8.77
CA SER A 29 -3.15 -15.55 -8.91
C SER A 29 -2.31 -16.15 -7.79
N GLU A 30 -2.94 -16.62 -6.71
CA GLU A 30 -2.29 -17.05 -5.48
C GLU A 30 -1.56 -15.90 -4.78
N ARG A 31 -2.01 -14.68 -5.01
CA ARG A 31 -1.47 -13.46 -4.43
C ARG A 31 -2.58 -12.64 -3.81
N ARG A 32 -2.27 -11.94 -2.72
CA ARG A 32 -3.21 -10.99 -2.13
C ARG A 32 -2.48 -9.99 -1.27
N TYR A 33 -2.96 -8.74 -1.28
CA TYR A 33 -2.45 -7.72 -0.38
C TYR A 33 -2.98 -7.95 1.03
N VAL A 34 -2.12 -7.69 2.01
CA VAL A 34 -2.42 -7.80 3.44
C VAL A 34 -2.11 -6.47 4.09
N PRO A 35 -3.13 -5.69 4.49
CA PRO A 35 -2.90 -4.37 5.09
C PRO A 35 -2.58 -4.48 6.58
N ARG A 36 -1.72 -3.56 7.04
CA ARG A 36 -1.43 -3.36 8.46
C ARG A 36 -1.47 -1.88 8.77
N PHE A 37 -2.34 -1.46 9.68
CA PHE A 37 -2.38 -0.06 10.12
C PHE A 37 -1.52 0.11 11.37
N LYS A 38 -0.73 1.19 11.39
CA LYS A 38 0.06 1.56 12.55
C LYS A 38 0.18 3.08 12.60
N GLY A 39 -0.55 3.71 13.53
CA GLY A 39 -0.58 5.16 13.63
C GLY A 39 -1.12 5.79 12.36
N LYS A 40 -0.37 6.69 11.78
CA LYS A 40 -0.74 7.37 10.54
C LYS A 40 -0.39 6.59 9.28
N TYR A 41 0.22 5.41 9.45
CA TYR A 41 0.71 4.62 8.32
C TYR A 41 -0.18 3.43 8.03
N LEU A 42 -0.26 3.13 6.75
CA LEU A 42 -0.78 1.87 6.24
C LEU A 42 0.38 1.14 5.59
N TYR A 43 0.68 -0.04 6.10
CA TYR A 43 1.70 -0.90 5.50
C TYR A 43 1.00 -1.91 4.60
N LEU A 44 1.41 -1.97 3.35
CA LEU A 44 0.89 -2.95 2.40
C LEU A 44 1.93 -4.04 2.22
N ASP A 45 1.62 -5.20 2.77
CA ASP A 45 2.38 -6.42 2.50
C ASP A 45 1.61 -7.19 1.43
N ARG A 46 2.26 -8.15 0.80
CA ARG A 46 1.57 -9.01 -0.17
C ARG A 46 2.00 -10.45 0.06
N GLU A 47 1.01 -11.31 0.17
CA GLU A 47 1.22 -12.75 0.21
C GLU A 47 1.30 -13.24 -1.21
N ASP A 48 2.45 -13.78 -1.60
CA ASP A 48 2.70 -14.34 -2.93
C ASP A 48 3.03 -15.81 -2.75
N PHE A 49 2.13 -16.68 -3.21
CA PHE A 49 2.36 -18.13 -3.18
C PHE A 49 2.71 -18.63 -1.76
N GLY A 50 2.04 -18.07 -0.76
CA GLY A 50 2.21 -18.46 0.63
C GLY A 50 3.29 -17.73 1.41
N THR A 51 4.06 -16.85 0.75
CA THR A 51 5.11 -16.08 1.40
C THR A 51 4.73 -14.60 1.45
N VAL A 52 4.79 -14.00 2.64
CA VAL A 52 4.43 -12.59 2.82
C VAL A 52 5.68 -11.72 2.68
N GLY A 53 5.61 -10.74 1.78
CA GLY A 53 6.68 -9.77 1.58
C GLY A 53 6.16 -8.35 1.74
N ARG A 54 7.08 -7.44 2.02
CA ARG A 54 6.76 -6.02 2.17
C ARG A 54 6.76 -5.34 0.81
N ILE A 55 5.75 -4.50 0.56
CA ILE A 55 5.60 -3.80 -0.73
C ILE A 55 5.82 -2.31 -0.56
N CYS A 56 5.03 -1.66 0.30
CA CYS A 56 5.16 -0.22 0.50
C CYS A 56 4.49 0.20 1.79
N ARG A 57 4.73 1.45 2.15
CA ARG A 57 4.09 2.11 3.28
C ARG A 57 3.43 3.37 2.76
N LEU A 58 2.23 3.65 3.25
CA LEU A 58 1.47 4.84 2.86
C LEU A 58 1.22 5.69 4.09
N GLU A 59 1.40 6.99 3.95
CA GLU A 59 1.08 7.95 5.02
C GLU A 59 -0.15 8.74 4.60
N TYR A 60 -1.17 8.77 5.47
CA TYR A 60 -2.40 9.51 5.20
C TYR A 60 -2.19 10.99 5.50
N ILE A 61 -2.38 11.83 4.49
CA ILE A 61 -2.28 13.28 4.62
C ILE A 61 -3.70 13.85 4.68
N ARG A 62 -4.20 14.05 5.89
CA ARG A 62 -5.60 14.40 6.13
C ARG A 62 -6.04 15.66 5.40
N ARG A 63 -5.22 16.71 5.44
CA ARG A 63 -5.57 18.00 4.83
C ARG A 63 -5.70 17.92 3.32
N LYS A 64 -5.02 16.96 2.70
CA LYS A 64 -5.05 16.75 1.24
C LYS A 64 -5.94 15.59 0.83
N ARG A 65 -6.39 14.80 1.79
CA ARG A 65 -7.18 13.59 1.57
C ARG A 65 -6.53 12.65 0.57
N LEU A 66 -5.21 12.49 0.71
CA LEU A 66 -4.45 11.59 -0.15
C LEU A 66 -3.41 10.85 0.66
N TRP A 67 -2.78 9.88 0.01
CA TRP A 67 -1.76 9.04 0.60
C TRP A 67 -0.41 9.28 -0.07
N GLU A 68 0.63 9.40 0.73
CA GLU A 68 1.99 9.49 0.22
C GLU A 68 2.66 8.13 0.38
N ILE A 69 3.30 7.66 -0.69
CA ILE A 69 3.87 6.32 -0.74
C ILE A 69 5.37 6.34 -0.45
N ALA A 70 5.84 5.29 0.25
CA ALA A 70 7.25 4.99 0.39
C ALA A 70 7.43 3.52 0.01
N ILE A 71 8.06 3.27 -1.12
CA ILE A 71 8.27 1.91 -1.60
C ILE A 71 9.29 1.19 -0.70
N TYR A 72 9.08 -0.10 -0.46
CA TYR A 72 10.04 -0.87 0.30
C TYR A 72 11.20 -1.29 -0.60
N LYS A 73 12.42 -1.06 -0.11
CA LYS A 73 13.62 -1.40 -0.86
C LYS A 73 14.37 -2.52 -0.14
N TYR A 74 14.41 -3.68 -0.74
CA TYR A 74 15.10 -4.83 -0.16
C TYR A 74 16.60 -4.63 -0.11
N SER A 75 17.16 -3.80 -1.01
CA SER A 75 18.59 -3.52 -1.02
C SER A 75 19.05 -2.78 0.23
N THR A 76 18.20 -1.95 0.81
CA THR A 76 18.52 -1.18 2.02
C THR A 76 17.67 -1.59 3.22
N ASP A 77 16.75 -2.54 3.03
CA ASP A 77 15.83 -3.05 4.05
C ASP A 77 15.07 -1.93 4.75
N ARG A 78 14.50 -1.02 3.95
CA ARG A 78 13.71 0.10 4.49
C ARG A 78 12.71 0.62 3.47
N TYR A 79 11.67 1.31 3.99
CA TYR A 79 10.76 2.08 3.17
C TYR A 79 11.43 3.40 2.81
N ASP A 80 11.44 3.74 1.52
CA ASP A 80 12.15 4.92 1.04
C ASP A 80 11.18 5.92 0.42
N PRO A 81 10.81 7.00 1.16
CA PRO A 81 9.88 8.00 0.64
C PRO A 81 10.50 8.89 -0.44
N GLU A 82 11.79 8.81 -0.64
CA GLU A 82 12.49 9.64 -1.63
C GLU A 82 12.76 8.88 -2.93
N GLU A 83 12.38 7.62 -3.01
CA GLU A 83 12.50 6.87 -4.26
C GLU A 83 11.31 7.21 -5.17
N TRP A 84 11.56 8.08 -6.13
CA TRP A 84 10.51 8.59 -7.02
C TRP A 84 10.37 7.79 -8.29
N PHE A 85 11.40 7.04 -8.67
CA PHE A 85 11.41 6.28 -9.91
C PHE A 85 11.58 4.80 -9.60
N PHE A 86 10.49 4.07 -9.68
CA PHE A 86 10.48 2.60 -9.58
C PHE A 86 9.44 2.09 -10.58
N PRO A 87 9.53 0.82 -10.99
CA PRO A 87 8.53 0.27 -11.91
C PRO A 87 7.12 0.44 -11.36
N GLY A 88 6.24 1.11 -12.10
CA GLY A 88 4.88 1.39 -11.67
C GLY A 88 4.69 2.73 -10.98
N SER A 89 5.75 3.54 -10.80
CA SER A 89 5.63 4.83 -10.11
C SER A 89 4.64 5.77 -10.79
N GLU A 90 4.45 5.65 -12.09
CA GLU A 90 3.49 6.47 -12.85
C GLU A 90 2.04 6.17 -12.48
N LEU A 91 1.77 5.07 -11.78
CA LEU A 91 0.44 4.70 -11.34
C LEU A 91 0.09 5.29 -9.98
N VAL A 92 1.07 5.88 -9.30
CA VAL A 92 0.86 6.49 -7.99
C VAL A 92 0.16 7.84 -8.18
N ASP A 93 -1.02 7.97 -7.59
CA ASP A 93 -1.85 9.16 -7.76
C ASP A 93 -2.45 9.66 -6.44
N GLY A 94 -1.93 9.21 -5.32
CA GLY A 94 -2.44 9.59 -4.00
C GLY A 94 -3.60 8.72 -3.52
N THR A 95 -4.06 7.78 -4.33
CA THR A 95 -5.13 6.85 -3.95
C THR A 95 -4.57 5.49 -3.57
N ILE A 96 -5.40 4.71 -2.85
CA ILE A 96 -5.03 3.34 -2.50
C ILE A 96 -4.95 2.46 -3.75
N GLU A 97 -5.92 2.62 -4.66
CA GLU A 97 -5.94 1.83 -5.89
C GLU A 97 -4.66 2.03 -6.71
N GLY A 98 -4.21 3.29 -6.82
CA GLY A 98 -2.97 3.60 -7.51
C GLY A 98 -1.76 2.93 -6.86
N ALA A 99 -1.71 2.92 -5.53
CA ALA A 99 -0.63 2.27 -4.80
C ALA A 99 -0.64 0.76 -4.98
N LEU A 100 -1.82 0.13 -4.97
CA LEU A 100 -1.94 -1.32 -5.19
C LEU A 100 -1.44 -1.70 -6.58
N LYS A 101 -1.81 -0.93 -7.60
CA LYS A 101 -1.37 -1.17 -8.98
C LYS A 101 0.15 -0.96 -9.11
N ALA A 102 0.66 0.11 -8.48
CA ALA A 102 2.09 0.40 -8.52
C ALA A 102 2.90 -0.73 -7.88
N GLY A 103 2.40 -1.30 -6.78
CA GLY A 103 3.06 -2.40 -6.10
C GLY A 103 3.16 -3.66 -6.97
N MET A 104 2.15 -3.91 -7.80
CA MET A 104 2.17 -5.05 -8.72
C MET A 104 3.25 -4.90 -9.79
N GLU A 105 3.53 -3.66 -10.20
CA GLU A 105 4.58 -3.40 -11.19
C GLU A 105 5.96 -3.38 -10.55
N ALA A 106 6.08 -2.84 -9.34
CA ALA A 106 7.36 -2.78 -8.64
C ALA A 106 7.86 -4.17 -8.23
N TYR A 107 6.93 -5.03 -7.83
CA TYR A 107 7.21 -6.40 -7.39
C TYR A 107 6.24 -7.34 -8.10
N PRO A 108 6.50 -7.61 -9.39
CA PRO A 108 5.61 -8.46 -10.18
C PRO A 108 5.63 -9.93 -9.77
#